data_cfaa2c872e8fbed0a209aa4a00c19de8
#
_entry.id   cfaa2c872e8fbed0a209aa4a00c19de8
#
_cell.length_a   1.000
_cell.length_b   1.000
_cell.length_c   1.000
_cell.angle_alpha   90.00
_cell.angle_beta   90.00
_cell.angle_gamma   90.00
#
_symmetry.space_group_name_H-M   'P 1'
#
loop_
_entity.id
_entity.type
_entity.pdbx_description
1 polymer ?
#
loop_
_entity_poly.entity_id
_entity_poly.type
_entity_poly.pdbx_seq_one_letter_code
_entity_poly.pdbx_strand_id
1 'polypeptide(L)'
;MSEGGGLRRARHPPVWLAFFVATSLLATLSLSVSAQVAGDTIPTDSAPRDTLLVPIPPEAVGGDTIPEALRAEAASMAGMAEIPLMPGVGAPGWGSARWEWGPEELARLPGLTVLEFLELLPGMTTFRPGGFGRPIGLTAMGMGGGRVRVILDGFEMDPLGANAFEIETLALLDLESIRVERSLSEIRIEIRTFRMPEPEPFSTVELGTGVFQTRVLRAILARGFGDHSVATGAFDLGSTGGIGIREQYRHSSAVFRWSAAPAPGSGLQLEWRRTAIDRAGTVYPRETARTDLVVRGRQELGDRITTEALVGRAFEEDREAERRLEVTQGALRGIYSAPSFSAEAAIRGRSLGEGGAPLAGSEAEARLAWLPTSSFGLELASRRMAGSDLSAVDSRAMAMMTPIAGFTVFGSGEFGSRLVPRVEHQPALPSGSSGASGELVVADATGWRAGAELAAGASAVGVAAFATGASPSIPFGLPFDGDGVPVVVERSTGLETYLVAGVPRTDGAVRLEGWYTYFPGEAVRPYTPVDLGRAALVFQGVFFEGQLEPILRVEGVRRGRARVFSAAGQPSATAPVSHRLNLSLQIRILDVEAFLFWDNLLADPAAIDLPGAPAGSSRIVYGASWRFRD
;
A
#
# COMPACT_ATOMS: atom_id res chain seq x y z
N MET A 1 61.67 -18.54 4.27
CA MET A 1 61.89 -17.28 3.53
C MET A 1 60.95 -17.28 2.37
N SER A 2 59.83 -16.57 2.46
CA SER A 2 59.08 -16.02 1.35
C SER A 2 58.07 -15.02 1.94
N GLU A 3 58.22 -13.79 1.57
CA GLU A 3 57.47 -12.64 2.01
C GLU A 3 56.09 -12.63 1.39
N GLY A 4 55.07 -12.50 2.20
CA GLY A 4 53.70 -12.29 1.78
C GLY A 4 53.33 -10.81 1.79
N GLY A 5 53.29 -10.18 0.62
CA GLY A 5 52.82 -8.81 0.45
C GLY A 5 51.35 -8.64 0.69
N GLY A 6 50.97 -7.98 1.79
CA GLY A 6 49.61 -7.60 2.10
C GLY A 6 49.15 -6.40 1.27
N LEU A 7 48.28 -6.61 0.29
CA LEU A 7 47.55 -5.58 -0.43
C LEU A 7 46.52 -4.91 0.50
N ARG A 8 46.83 -3.72 0.97
CA ARG A 8 45.86 -2.81 1.61
C ARG A 8 44.78 -2.43 0.60
N ARG A 9 43.59 -3.01 0.75
CA ARG A 9 42.40 -2.55 0.04
C ARG A 9 42.03 -1.15 0.55
N ALA A 10 42.18 -0.16 -0.30
CA ALA A 10 41.65 1.16 -0.08
C ALA A 10 40.13 1.06 0.11
N ARG A 11 39.63 1.44 1.28
CA ARG A 11 38.20 1.61 1.56
C ARG A 11 37.74 2.88 0.82
N HIS A 12 37.10 2.73 -0.32
CA HIS A 12 36.38 3.82 -0.94
C HIS A 12 35.25 4.25 0.00
N PRO A 13 35.09 5.55 0.28
CA PRO A 13 33.94 6.04 1.04
C PRO A 13 32.66 5.67 0.28
N PRO A 14 31.59 5.34 0.99
CA PRO A 14 30.35 4.95 0.32
C PRO A 14 29.84 6.12 -0.51
N VAL A 15 29.60 5.87 -1.78
CA VAL A 15 29.10 6.84 -2.79
C VAL A 15 27.85 7.60 -2.31
N TRP A 16 27.12 7.04 -1.35
CA TRP A 16 25.96 7.66 -0.70
C TRP A 16 26.28 8.80 0.25
N LEU A 17 27.43 8.75 0.90
CA LEU A 17 27.88 9.89 1.68
C LEU A 17 28.15 11.08 0.75
N ALA A 18 28.67 10.81 -0.44
CA ALA A 18 28.85 11.83 -1.50
C ALA A 18 27.51 12.34 -2.05
N PHE A 19 26.48 11.47 -2.16
CA PHE A 19 25.15 11.86 -2.61
C PHE A 19 24.42 12.69 -1.54
N PHE A 20 24.52 12.32 -0.26
CA PHE A 20 23.97 13.09 0.86
C PHE A 20 24.72 14.42 1.06
N VAL A 21 26.03 14.43 0.90
CA VAL A 21 26.85 15.64 0.94
C VAL A 21 26.60 16.53 -0.28
N ALA A 22 26.39 15.95 -1.47
CA ALA A 22 26.08 16.71 -2.69
C ALA A 22 24.67 17.34 -2.64
N THR A 23 23.68 16.67 -2.07
CA THR A 23 22.34 17.26 -1.86
C THR A 23 22.36 18.32 -0.76
N SER A 24 23.17 18.16 0.29
CA SER A 24 23.36 19.19 1.31
C SER A 24 24.14 20.39 0.77
N LEU A 25 25.11 20.18 -0.15
CA LEU A 25 25.84 21.26 -0.82
C LEU A 25 24.98 22.00 -1.86
N LEU A 26 24.09 21.32 -2.57
CA LEU A 26 23.13 21.96 -3.48
C LEU A 26 22.14 22.86 -2.74
N ALA A 27 21.73 22.46 -1.53
CA ALA A 27 20.89 23.29 -0.67
C ALA A 27 21.63 24.54 -0.14
N THR A 28 22.96 24.48 0.01
CA THR A 28 23.78 25.63 0.46
C THR A 28 24.29 26.51 -0.69
N LEU A 29 24.43 25.98 -1.91
CA LEU A 29 24.84 26.73 -3.10
C LEU A 29 23.74 27.57 -3.74
N SER A 30 22.48 27.34 -3.41
CA SER A 30 21.36 28.18 -3.84
C SER A 30 21.23 29.51 -3.11
N LEU A 31 22.15 29.81 -2.17
CA LEU A 31 22.14 31.06 -1.41
C LEU A 31 22.96 32.21 -2.04
N SER A 32 23.54 32.06 -3.24
CA SER A 32 24.45 33.08 -3.78
C SER A 32 24.28 33.46 -5.26
N VAL A 33 23.10 33.34 -5.84
CA VAL A 33 22.83 33.97 -7.15
C VAL A 33 21.69 34.97 -7.02
N SER A 34 22.05 36.20 -6.65
CA SER A 34 21.20 37.37 -6.74
C SER A 34 21.33 37.93 -8.17
N ALA A 35 20.35 37.71 -9.01
CA ALA A 35 20.18 38.48 -10.23
C ALA A 35 18.96 39.39 -10.07
N GLN A 36 19.19 40.69 -9.99
CA GLN A 36 18.22 41.74 -10.06
C GLN A 36 17.47 41.68 -11.42
N VAL A 37 16.15 41.49 -11.35
CA VAL A 37 15.24 42.00 -12.39
C VAL A 37 14.17 42.81 -11.67
N ALA A 38 14.20 44.10 -11.92
CA ALA A 38 13.17 45.04 -11.48
C ALA A 38 11.96 44.91 -12.42
N GLY A 39 10.76 44.97 -11.85
CA GLY A 39 9.57 45.28 -12.63
C GLY A 39 8.29 44.65 -12.13
N ASP A 40 7.44 45.51 -11.59
CA ASP A 40 6.01 45.51 -11.44
C ASP A 40 5.35 44.59 -10.38
N THR A 41 4.90 45.32 -9.36
CA THR A 41 4.07 44.88 -8.25
C THR A 41 2.61 44.64 -8.66
N ILE A 42 2.15 43.41 -8.54
CA ILE A 42 0.75 43.05 -8.39
C ILE A 42 0.56 42.59 -6.93
N PRO A 43 -0.41 43.13 -6.18
CA PRO A 43 -0.62 42.71 -4.80
C PRO A 43 -1.29 41.35 -4.78
N THR A 44 -0.55 40.34 -4.36
CA THR A 44 -1.06 39.02 -4.03
C THR A 44 -1.24 38.93 -2.52
N ASP A 45 -2.50 38.89 -2.13
CA ASP A 45 -2.92 38.51 -0.78
C ASP A 45 -2.75 36.98 -0.68
N SER A 46 -1.60 36.52 -0.17
CA SER A 46 -1.29 35.11 -0.02
C SER A 46 -1.15 34.75 1.44
N ALA A 47 -2.21 34.14 1.97
CA ALA A 47 -2.11 33.38 3.21
C ALA A 47 -1.26 32.11 2.97
N PRO A 48 -0.36 31.74 3.89
CA PRO A 48 0.46 30.53 3.75
C PRO A 48 -0.45 29.29 3.82
N ARG A 49 -0.44 28.49 2.77
CA ARG A 49 -1.09 27.17 2.76
C ARG A 49 -0.07 26.11 3.15
N ASP A 50 -0.24 25.57 4.34
CA ASP A 50 0.40 24.31 4.77
C ASP A 50 -0.05 23.17 3.85
N THR A 51 0.87 22.65 3.06
CA THR A 51 0.63 21.48 2.22
C THR A 51 1.56 20.33 2.62
N LEU A 52 1.37 19.81 3.80
CA LEU A 52 1.48 18.38 4.05
C LEU A 52 0.16 17.81 3.58
N LEU A 53 0.09 17.04 2.48
CA LEU A 53 -1.09 16.33 1.95
C LEU A 53 -2.41 16.58 2.74
N VAL A 54 -2.79 17.84 2.84
CA VAL A 54 -4.06 18.26 3.41
C VAL A 54 -5.02 18.32 2.24
N PRO A 55 -6.21 17.73 2.32
CA PRO A 55 -7.23 17.87 1.30
C PRO A 55 -7.46 19.35 1.01
N ILE A 56 -7.31 19.75 -0.23
CA ILE A 56 -7.69 21.09 -0.67
C ILE A 56 -9.22 21.18 -0.48
N PRO A 57 -9.74 22.15 0.28
CA PRO A 57 -11.17 22.35 0.33
C PRO A 57 -11.71 22.64 -1.08
N PRO A 58 -12.87 22.12 -1.46
CA PRO A 58 -13.42 22.28 -2.81
C PRO A 58 -13.98 23.66 -3.12
N GLU A 59 -13.37 24.74 -2.63
CA GLU A 59 -13.85 26.10 -2.78
C GLU A 59 -12.95 26.97 -3.65
N ALA A 60 -12.70 26.59 -4.89
CA ALA A 60 -12.15 27.55 -5.87
C ALA A 60 -12.31 27.10 -7.32
N VAL A 61 -13.46 26.59 -7.71
CA VAL A 61 -13.83 26.52 -9.13
C VAL A 61 -15.11 27.31 -9.30
N GLY A 62 -15.04 28.31 -10.18
CA GLY A 62 -16.08 29.31 -10.40
C GLY A 62 -17.45 28.74 -10.77
N GLY A 63 -18.42 29.07 -9.98
CA GLY A 63 -19.70 29.58 -10.37
C GLY A 63 -20.64 28.76 -11.23
N ASP A 64 -20.91 27.48 -10.89
CA ASP A 64 -22.25 26.94 -11.10
C ASP A 64 -22.83 26.60 -9.73
N THR A 65 -23.85 27.39 -9.32
CA THR A 65 -24.57 27.17 -8.07
C THR A 65 -25.43 25.92 -8.22
N ILE A 66 -24.83 24.75 -7.92
CA ILE A 66 -25.60 23.53 -7.73
C ILE A 66 -26.62 23.81 -6.64
N PRO A 67 -27.92 23.60 -6.87
CA PRO A 67 -28.97 23.82 -5.88
C PRO A 67 -28.64 23.08 -4.57
N GLU A 68 -28.89 23.72 -3.44
CA GLU A 68 -28.57 23.18 -2.11
C GLU A 68 -29.24 21.81 -1.87
N ALA A 69 -30.43 21.60 -2.48
CA ALA A 69 -31.09 20.31 -2.47
C ALA A 69 -30.28 19.20 -3.17
N LEU A 70 -29.64 19.47 -4.30
CA LEU A 70 -28.78 18.51 -5.02
C LEU A 70 -27.46 18.28 -4.29
N ARG A 71 -26.93 19.27 -3.55
CA ARG A 71 -25.77 19.08 -2.66
C ARG A 71 -26.12 18.21 -1.47
N ALA A 72 -27.28 18.42 -0.87
CA ALA A 72 -27.76 17.59 0.24
C ALA A 72 -28.06 16.15 -0.22
N GLU A 73 -28.54 15.99 -1.44
CA GLU A 73 -28.81 14.69 -2.05
C GLU A 73 -27.51 13.95 -2.43
N ALA A 74 -26.55 14.64 -3.04
CA ALA A 74 -25.21 14.11 -3.31
C ALA A 74 -24.46 13.76 -2.02
N ALA A 75 -24.57 14.59 -0.98
CA ALA A 75 -24.03 14.28 0.35
C ALA A 75 -24.75 13.08 0.99
N SER A 76 -26.05 12.93 0.78
CA SER A 76 -26.81 11.76 1.19
C SER A 76 -26.36 10.52 0.44
N MET A 77 -26.14 10.60 -0.86
CA MET A 77 -25.67 9.49 -1.69
C MET A 77 -24.21 9.12 -1.37
N ALA A 78 -23.33 10.07 -1.18
CA ALA A 78 -21.96 9.83 -0.69
C ALA A 78 -21.96 9.18 0.70
N GLY A 79 -22.84 9.62 1.60
CA GLY A 79 -23.03 9.02 2.93
C GLY A 79 -23.54 7.58 2.93
N MET A 80 -24.12 7.11 1.80
CA MET A 80 -24.67 5.75 1.68
C MET A 80 -23.66 4.66 1.85
N ALA A 81 -22.46 4.91 1.53
CA ALA A 81 -21.49 3.88 1.26
C ALA A 81 -20.21 4.04 2.07
N GLU A 82 -20.01 5.15 2.77
CA GLU A 82 -18.83 5.32 3.58
C GLU A 82 -18.92 4.59 4.91
N ILE A 83 -18.05 3.61 5.03
CA ILE A 83 -17.63 3.08 6.32
C ILE A 83 -16.70 4.12 6.92
N PRO A 84 -17.05 4.84 7.99
CA PRO A 84 -16.11 5.74 8.61
C PRO A 84 -14.89 4.94 9.06
N LEU A 85 -13.71 5.40 8.70
CA LEU A 85 -12.49 4.87 9.27
C LEU A 85 -12.30 5.51 10.64
N MET A 86 -11.96 4.72 11.63
CA MET A 86 -11.67 5.25 12.95
C MET A 86 -10.54 6.29 12.83
N PRO A 87 -10.73 7.52 13.35
CA PRO A 87 -9.64 8.47 13.44
C PRO A 87 -8.52 7.88 14.30
N GLY A 88 -7.31 7.87 13.82
CA GLY A 88 -6.15 7.48 14.61
C GLY A 88 -5.55 8.67 15.35
N VAL A 89 -4.54 8.41 16.16
CA VAL A 89 -3.77 9.43 16.85
C VAL A 89 -2.77 10.09 15.91
N GLY A 90 -2.80 11.41 15.86
CA GLY A 90 -1.96 12.21 14.97
C GLY A 90 -2.40 12.20 13.51
N ALA A 91 -1.81 13.09 12.73
CA ALA A 91 -2.02 13.15 11.29
C ALA A 91 -1.48 11.88 10.61
N PRO A 92 -2.10 11.45 9.49
CA PRO A 92 -1.48 10.44 8.63
C PRO A 92 -0.07 10.85 8.23
N GLY A 93 0.89 9.91 8.26
CA GLY A 93 2.26 10.16 7.91
C GLY A 93 3.25 9.17 8.54
N TRP A 94 4.52 9.49 8.42
CA TRP A 94 5.61 8.63 8.86
C TRP A 94 5.62 8.42 10.39
N GLY A 95 5.39 9.47 11.18
CA GLY A 95 5.36 9.38 12.64
C GLY A 95 4.30 8.42 13.16
N SER A 96 3.07 8.52 12.66
CA SER A 96 1.95 7.65 13.00
C SER A 96 2.05 6.24 12.36
N ALA A 97 2.95 6.03 11.42
CA ALA A 97 3.06 4.83 10.59
C ALA A 97 1.73 4.47 9.90
N ARG A 98 0.93 5.48 9.60
CA ARG A 98 -0.35 5.39 8.91
C ARG A 98 -0.36 6.35 7.73
N TRP A 99 -0.73 5.87 6.56
CA TRP A 99 -0.85 6.66 5.33
C TRP A 99 -2.23 6.51 4.76
N GLU A 100 -2.75 7.58 4.22
CA GLU A 100 -4.05 7.64 3.58
C GLU A 100 -3.92 8.39 2.27
N TRP A 101 -4.53 7.88 1.23
CA TRP A 101 -4.63 8.52 -0.06
C TRP A 101 -6.09 8.51 -0.50
N GLY A 102 -6.61 9.68 -0.81
CA GLY A 102 -7.89 9.85 -1.45
C GLY A 102 -7.78 9.79 -2.98
N PRO A 103 -8.91 10.07 -3.68
CA PRO A 103 -8.95 9.94 -5.15
C PRO A 103 -7.94 10.84 -5.88
N GLU A 104 -7.73 12.06 -5.38
CA GLU A 104 -6.79 13.00 -6.00
C GLU A 104 -5.34 12.59 -5.80
N GLU A 105 -5.00 12.11 -4.61
CA GLU A 105 -3.65 11.61 -4.34
C GLU A 105 -3.37 10.33 -5.10
N LEU A 106 -4.35 9.39 -5.18
CA LEU A 106 -4.21 8.16 -5.95
C LEU A 106 -3.97 8.43 -7.43
N ALA A 107 -4.65 9.41 -8.00
CA ALA A 107 -4.44 9.81 -9.39
C ALA A 107 -3.04 10.38 -9.66
N ARG A 108 -2.35 10.89 -8.63
CA ARG A 108 -1.00 11.48 -8.73
C ARG A 108 0.13 10.50 -8.38
N LEU A 109 -0.21 9.29 -7.91
CA LEU A 109 0.81 8.31 -7.55
C LEU A 109 1.43 7.67 -8.81
N PRO A 110 2.76 7.50 -8.82
CA PRO A 110 3.44 6.89 -9.95
C PRO A 110 3.29 5.37 -9.89
N GLY A 111 2.53 4.78 -10.77
CA GLY A 111 2.43 3.32 -10.86
C GLY A 111 1.17 2.84 -11.55
N LEU A 112 1.21 1.59 -11.99
CA LEU A 112 0.10 0.88 -12.63
C LEU A 112 -0.67 -0.01 -11.66
N THR A 113 -0.11 -0.28 -10.49
CA THR A 113 -0.67 -1.21 -9.52
C THR A 113 -0.59 -0.64 -8.10
N VAL A 114 -1.48 -1.09 -7.22
CA VAL A 114 -1.48 -0.72 -5.80
C VAL A 114 -0.13 -1.02 -5.14
N LEU A 115 0.53 -2.09 -5.56
CA LEU A 115 1.79 -2.51 -4.97
C LEU A 115 2.93 -1.52 -5.22
N GLU A 116 2.95 -0.87 -6.38
CA GLU A 116 3.94 0.16 -6.70
C GLU A 116 3.79 1.39 -5.79
N PHE A 117 2.57 1.68 -5.35
CA PHE A 117 2.32 2.74 -4.35
C PHE A 117 2.84 2.36 -2.97
N LEU A 118 2.64 1.10 -2.57
CA LEU A 118 3.11 0.62 -1.28
C LEU A 118 4.64 0.64 -1.17
N GLU A 119 5.35 0.49 -2.27
CA GLU A 119 6.81 0.63 -2.31
C GLU A 119 7.30 2.03 -1.96
N LEU A 120 6.46 3.07 -2.12
CA LEU A 120 6.83 4.44 -1.76
C LEU A 120 6.91 4.64 -0.24
N LEU A 121 6.28 3.75 0.53
CA LEU A 121 6.19 3.88 1.98
C LEU A 121 7.50 3.53 2.68
N PRO A 122 7.90 4.32 3.69
CA PRO A 122 9.08 4.06 4.48
C PRO A 122 9.10 2.66 5.10
N GLY A 123 10.23 1.95 4.95
CA GLY A 123 10.44 0.62 5.50
C GLY A 123 9.66 -0.51 4.83
N MET A 124 8.89 -0.20 3.78
CA MET A 124 8.22 -1.22 2.97
C MET A 124 9.18 -1.76 1.91
N THR A 125 9.13 -3.05 1.70
CA THR A 125 9.96 -3.74 0.70
C THR A 125 9.08 -4.66 -0.09
N THR A 126 9.14 -4.56 -1.40
CA THR A 126 8.56 -5.56 -2.28
C THR A 126 9.63 -6.56 -2.70
N PHE A 127 9.19 -7.75 -2.95
CA PHE A 127 9.98 -8.84 -3.51
C PHE A 127 9.38 -9.23 -4.85
N ARG A 128 10.14 -8.98 -5.91
CA ARG A 128 9.72 -9.21 -7.30
C ARG A 128 10.55 -10.33 -7.92
N PRO A 129 9.99 -11.53 -8.13
CA PRO A 129 10.72 -12.63 -8.74
C PRO A 129 10.83 -12.52 -10.26
N GLY A 130 10.51 -11.38 -10.85
CA GLY A 130 10.57 -11.16 -12.29
C GLY A 130 9.88 -9.89 -12.77
N GLY A 131 9.47 -9.85 -14.04
CA GLY A 131 8.80 -8.72 -14.66
C GLY A 131 7.32 -8.54 -14.28
N PHE A 132 6.63 -7.68 -15.02
CA PHE A 132 5.19 -7.41 -14.83
C PHE A 132 4.37 -8.70 -14.91
N GLY A 133 3.38 -8.82 -14.02
CA GLY A 133 2.52 -10.00 -13.93
C GLY A 133 3.09 -11.16 -13.12
N ARG A 134 4.28 -11.04 -12.54
CA ARG A 134 4.79 -11.99 -11.56
C ARG A 134 4.22 -11.68 -10.18
N PRO A 135 3.96 -12.69 -9.34
CA PRO A 135 3.47 -12.45 -7.99
C PRO A 135 4.50 -11.65 -7.21
N ILE A 136 4.06 -10.65 -6.50
CA ILE A 136 4.94 -9.75 -5.76
C ILE A 136 4.62 -9.89 -4.27
N GLY A 137 5.63 -10.19 -3.47
CA GLY A 137 5.52 -10.19 -2.02
C GLY A 137 5.75 -8.81 -1.43
N LEU A 138 5.11 -8.53 -0.31
CA LEU A 138 5.27 -7.29 0.45
C LEU A 138 5.74 -7.62 1.87
N THR A 139 6.76 -6.91 2.33
CA THR A 139 7.23 -6.97 3.71
C THR A 139 7.43 -5.57 4.27
N ALA A 140 7.46 -5.45 5.58
CA ALA A 140 7.90 -4.25 6.25
C ALA A 140 8.78 -4.60 7.44
N MET A 141 9.82 -3.81 7.67
CA MET A 141 10.71 -3.95 8.85
C MET A 141 11.25 -5.37 9.07
N GLY A 142 11.43 -6.15 8.00
CA GLY A 142 11.89 -7.54 8.09
C GLY A 142 10.80 -8.56 8.44
N MET A 143 9.55 -8.15 8.56
CA MET A 143 8.43 -9.06 8.72
C MET A 143 8.06 -9.68 7.38
N GLY A 144 7.99 -11.01 7.34
CA GLY A 144 7.66 -11.76 6.13
C GLY A 144 6.17 -11.82 5.81
N GLY A 145 5.83 -12.60 4.78
CA GLY A 145 4.46 -12.87 4.35
C GLY A 145 3.57 -13.46 5.45
N GLY A 146 2.28 -13.55 5.20
CA GLY A 146 1.27 -13.92 6.18
C GLY A 146 0.93 -12.81 7.19
N ARG A 147 1.60 -11.66 7.11
CA ARG A 147 1.36 -10.49 7.96
C ARG A 147 0.83 -9.28 7.19
N VAL A 148 0.62 -9.45 5.91
CA VAL A 148 -0.04 -8.44 5.08
C VAL A 148 -1.52 -8.78 5.03
N ARG A 149 -2.34 -7.86 5.47
CA ARG A 149 -3.79 -8.01 5.52
C ARG A 149 -4.42 -7.00 4.57
N VAL A 150 -5.10 -7.48 3.56
CA VAL A 150 -5.80 -6.65 2.58
C VAL A 150 -7.30 -6.72 2.86
N ILE A 151 -7.90 -5.58 3.11
CA ILE A 151 -9.33 -5.44 3.41
C ILE A 151 -9.93 -4.53 2.34
N LEU A 152 -10.82 -5.07 1.54
CA LEU A 152 -11.52 -4.36 0.47
C LEU A 152 -12.96 -4.09 0.91
N ASP A 153 -13.29 -2.82 1.15
CA ASP A 153 -14.60 -2.43 1.68
C ASP A 153 -15.07 -3.28 2.87
N GLY A 154 -14.18 -3.56 3.81
CA GLY A 154 -14.47 -4.37 5.00
C GLY A 154 -14.35 -5.90 4.81
N PHE A 155 -14.34 -6.41 3.57
CA PHE A 155 -14.14 -7.81 3.26
C PHE A 155 -12.64 -8.13 3.19
N GLU A 156 -12.16 -9.09 3.97
CA GLU A 156 -10.76 -9.50 3.97
C GLU A 156 -10.48 -10.43 2.78
N MET A 157 -9.54 -10.04 1.93
CA MET A 157 -9.34 -10.71 0.64
C MET A 157 -8.64 -12.06 0.74
N ASP A 158 -7.79 -12.24 1.75
CA ASP A 158 -7.12 -13.51 2.03
C ASP A 158 -7.19 -13.85 3.52
N PRO A 159 -8.39 -14.15 4.03
CA PRO A 159 -8.55 -14.50 5.42
C PRO A 159 -7.88 -15.83 5.69
N LEU A 160 -7.14 -15.89 6.79
CA LEU A 160 -6.40 -17.09 7.20
C LEU A 160 -5.15 -17.38 6.34
N GLY A 161 -4.81 -16.51 5.38
CA GLY A 161 -3.52 -16.50 4.69
C GLY A 161 -3.20 -17.78 3.90
N ALA A 162 -4.21 -18.41 3.33
CA ALA A 162 -4.04 -19.64 2.56
C ALA A 162 -3.16 -19.43 1.33
N ASN A 163 -3.28 -18.27 0.69
CA ASN A 163 -2.42 -17.81 -0.39
C ASN A 163 -2.26 -16.29 -0.24
N ALA A 164 -1.12 -15.75 -0.56
CA ALA A 164 -0.97 -14.30 -0.62
C ALA A 164 -1.95 -13.74 -1.67
N PHE A 165 -2.80 -12.83 -1.26
CA PHE A 165 -3.66 -12.13 -2.20
C PHE A 165 -2.81 -11.29 -3.15
N GLU A 166 -2.99 -11.49 -4.44
CA GLU A 166 -2.28 -10.73 -5.46
C GLU A 166 -2.91 -9.34 -5.60
N ILE A 167 -2.51 -8.41 -4.74
CA ILE A 167 -3.05 -7.04 -4.64
C ILE A 167 -2.88 -6.25 -5.96
N GLU A 168 -1.93 -6.62 -6.78
CA GLU A 168 -1.70 -6.04 -8.10
C GLU A 168 -2.83 -6.29 -9.09
N THR A 169 -3.74 -7.21 -8.79
CA THR A 169 -4.93 -7.50 -9.62
C THR A 169 -6.11 -6.56 -9.36
N LEU A 170 -6.00 -5.69 -8.36
CA LEU A 170 -7.02 -4.69 -8.10
C LEU A 170 -6.92 -3.55 -9.12
N ALA A 171 -8.03 -3.25 -9.77
CA ALA A 171 -8.13 -2.15 -10.73
C ALA A 171 -7.97 -0.80 -10.03
N LEU A 172 -6.96 0.00 -10.39
CA LEU A 172 -6.71 1.31 -9.79
C LEU A 172 -7.87 2.28 -9.99
N LEU A 173 -8.53 2.26 -11.14
CA LEU A 173 -9.69 3.12 -11.42
C LEU A 173 -10.88 2.83 -10.51
N ASP A 174 -10.95 1.61 -9.97
CA ASP A 174 -11.99 1.18 -9.04
C ASP A 174 -11.69 1.57 -7.59
N LEU A 175 -10.61 2.29 -7.32
CA LEU A 175 -10.20 2.67 -5.97
C LEU A 175 -10.57 4.13 -5.69
N GLU A 176 -11.21 4.36 -4.55
CA GLU A 176 -11.50 5.68 -4.02
C GLU A 176 -10.45 6.11 -3.00
N SER A 177 -10.09 5.20 -2.10
CA SER A 177 -9.05 5.49 -1.13
C SER A 177 -8.30 4.23 -0.70
N ILE A 178 -7.06 4.45 -0.25
CA ILE A 178 -6.23 3.43 0.35
C ILE A 178 -5.71 3.97 1.68
N ARG A 179 -5.92 3.19 2.76
CA ARG A 179 -5.26 3.42 4.04
C ARG A 179 -4.30 2.27 4.31
N VAL A 180 -3.07 2.61 4.68
CA VAL A 180 -2.06 1.64 5.10
C VAL A 180 -1.66 1.93 6.54
N GLU A 181 -1.78 0.96 7.40
CA GLU A 181 -1.25 0.96 8.76
C GLU A 181 -0.10 -0.05 8.83
N ARG A 182 1.09 0.44 9.11
CA ARG A 182 2.28 -0.38 9.29
C ARG A 182 2.56 -0.54 10.76
N SER A 183 2.14 -1.63 11.34
CA SER A 183 2.52 -2.02 12.69
C SER A 183 3.82 -2.83 12.69
N LEU A 184 4.29 -3.23 13.86
CA LEU A 184 5.49 -4.08 14.02
C LEU A 184 5.17 -5.57 13.84
N SER A 185 3.91 -5.92 13.74
CA SER A 185 3.45 -7.29 13.59
C SER A 185 2.55 -7.51 12.38
N GLU A 186 2.05 -6.43 11.74
CA GLU A 186 1.13 -6.50 10.60
C GLU A 186 1.24 -5.26 9.72
N ILE A 187 1.04 -5.47 8.43
CA ILE A 187 0.74 -4.43 7.46
C ILE A 187 -0.75 -4.57 7.14
N ARG A 188 -1.56 -3.60 7.54
CA ARG A 188 -2.99 -3.57 7.24
C ARG A 188 -3.24 -2.58 6.12
N ILE A 189 -3.81 -3.06 5.03
CA ILE A 189 -4.15 -2.29 3.84
C ILE A 189 -5.67 -2.29 3.72
N GLU A 190 -6.28 -1.16 4.03
CA GLU A 190 -7.72 -0.95 3.86
C GLU A 190 -7.95 -0.18 2.57
N ILE A 191 -8.68 -0.78 1.66
CA ILE A 191 -8.99 -0.25 0.35
C ILE A 191 -10.49 0.02 0.28
N ARG A 192 -10.83 1.19 -0.19
CA ARG A 192 -12.20 1.55 -0.54
C ARG A 192 -12.33 1.64 -2.04
N THR A 193 -13.41 1.09 -2.54
CA THR A 193 -13.71 1.13 -3.95
C THR A 193 -14.44 2.40 -4.33
N PHE A 194 -14.31 2.79 -5.59
CA PHE A 194 -14.90 4.00 -6.14
C PHE A 194 -16.41 4.06 -5.86
N ARG A 195 -16.86 5.23 -5.44
CA ARG A 195 -18.24 5.58 -5.19
C ARG A 195 -18.57 6.86 -5.91
N MET A 196 -19.71 6.88 -6.51
CA MET A 196 -20.16 8.03 -7.26
C MET A 196 -20.64 9.13 -6.29
N PRO A 197 -19.96 10.27 -6.22
CA PRO A 197 -20.37 11.36 -5.33
C PRO A 197 -21.54 12.18 -5.85
N GLU A 198 -21.81 12.10 -7.15
CA GLU A 198 -22.82 12.91 -7.84
C GLU A 198 -23.80 12.00 -8.58
N PRO A 199 -25.08 12.40 -8.75
CA PRO A 199 -26.08 11.60 -9.46
C PRO A 199 -25.84 11.52 -10.97
N GLU A 200 -24.96 12.36 -11.51
CA GLU A 200 -24.66 12.44 -12.93
C GLU A 200 -23.85 11.21 -13.40
N PRO A 201 -24.14 10.69 -14.61
CA PRO A 201 -23.37 9.58 -15.15
C PRO A 201 -21.89 9.91 -15.22
N PHE A 202 -21.07 8.97 -14.81
CA PHE A 202 -19.62 9.09 -14.79
C PHE A 202 -18.96 7.91 -15.47
N SER A 203 -17.97 8.17 -16.30
CA SER A 203 -17.14 7.13 -16.86
C SER A 203 -15.68 7.53 -16.97
N THR A 204 -14.78 6.58 -16.76
CA THR A 204 -13.35 6.75 -17.03
C THR A 204 -12.85 5.55 -17.80
N VAL A 205 -12.03 5.81 -18.80
CA VAL A 205 -11.34 4.77 -19.58
C VAL A 205 -9.83 5.05 -19.57
N GLU A 206 -9.04 4.05 -19.26
CA GLU A 206 -7.58 4.09 -19.27
C GLU A 206 -7.03 3.05 -20.25
N LEU A 207 -6.11 3.48 -21.09
CA LEU A 207 -5.40 2.65 -22.04
C LEU A 207 -3.90 2.81 -21.83
N GLY A 208 -3.19 1.69 -21.72
CA GLY A 208 -1.74 1.69 -21.57
C GLY A 208 -1.08 0.62 -22.44
N THR A 209 0.13 0.90 -22.87
CA THR A 209 0.99 -0.05 -23.58
C THR A 209 2.44 0.12 -23.14
N GLY A 210 3.26 -0.90 -23.36
CA GLY A 210 4.64 -0.86 -22.92
C GLY A 210 5.51 -1.94 -23.56
N VAL A 211 6.74 -2.03 -23.07
CA VAL A 211 7.70 -3.08 -23.50
C VAL A 211 7.15 -4.47 -23.19
N PHE A 212 7.71 -5.49 -23.82
CA PHE A 212 7.27 -6.89 -23.69
C PHE A 212 5.80 -7.11 -24.03
N GLN A 213 5.25 -6.33 -24.97
CA GLN A 213 3.84 -6.38 -25.36
C GLN A 213 2.88 -6.14 -24.18
N THR A 214 3.31 -5.38 -23.19
CA THR A 214 2.45 -5.00 -22.07
C THR A 214 1.28 -4.17 -22.58
N ARG A 215 0.07 -4.52 -22.14
CA ARG A 215 -1.18 -3.81 -22.47
C ARG A 215 -2.04 -3.72 -21.22
N VAL A 216 -2.65 -2.57 -21.04
CA VAL A 216 -3.58 -2.29 -19.96
C VAL A 216 -4.81 -1.62 -20.56
N LEU A 217 -5.99 -2.11 -20.21
CA LEU A 217 -7.27 -1.48 -20.48
C LEU A 217 -8.10 -1.51 -19.21
N ARG A 218 -8.49 -0.34 -18.73
CA ARG A 218 -9.34 -0.19 -17.56
C ARG A 218 -10.52 0.71 -17.88
N ALA A 219 -11.65 0.42 -17.30
CA ALA A 219 -12.81 1.29 -17.41
C ALA A 219 -13.64 1.21 -16.13
N ILE A 220 -14.25 2.33 -15.78
CA ILE A 220 -15.28 2.42 -14.76
C ILE A 220 -16.47 3.18 -15.32
N LEU A 221 -17.66 2.71 -15.01
CA LEU A 221 -18.93 3.31 -15.39
C LEU A 221 -19.80 3.37 -14.14
N ALA A 222 -20.34 4.52 -13.83
CA ALA A 222 -21.25 4.69 -12.70
C ALA A 222 -22.46 5.51 -13.12
N ARG A 223 -23.63 5.14 -12.60
CA ARG A 223 -24.89 5.83 -12.89
C ARG A 223 -25.86 5.75 -11.72
N GLY A 224 -26.45 6.88 -11.40
CA GLY A 224 -27.59 6.96 -10.48
C GLY A 224 -28.87 6.37 -11.08
N PHE A 225 -29.67 5.71 -10.26
CA PHE A 225 -31.01 5.22 -10.58
C PHE A 225 -31.99 5.71 -9.53
N GLY A 226 -32.81 6.71 -9.92
CA GLY A 226 -33.64 7.44 -8.96
C GLY A 226 -32.79 8.15 -7.91
N ASP A 227 -33.43 8.61 -6.85
CA ASP A 227 -32.84 9.53 -5.87
C ASP A 227 -31.96 8.85 -4.82
N HIS A 228 -31.93 7.52 -4.78
CA HIS A 228 -31.35 6.78 -3.66
C HIS A 228 -30.57 5.52 -4.05
N SER A 229 -30.19 5.35 -5.32
CA SER A 229 -29.41 4.18 -5.71
C SER A 229 -28.43 4.47 -6.85
N VAL A 230 -27.29 3.78 -6.82
CA VAL A 230 -26.20 3.87 -7.80
C VAL A 230 -25.77 2.48 -8.22
N ALA A 231 -25.54 2.28 -9.51
CA ALA A 231 -24.83 1.11 -10.01
C ALA A 231 -23.48 1.53 -10.57
N THR A 232 -22.46 0.74 -10.27
CA THR A 232 -21.09 0.90 -10.74
C THR A 232 -20.61 -0.40 -11.39
N GLY A 233 -20.05 -0.28 -12.57
CA GLY A 233 -19.32 -1.35 -13.25
C GLY A 233 -17.86 -0.97 -13.44
N ALA A 234 -16.94 -1.87 -13.15
CA ALA A 234 -15.51 -1.65 -13.41
C ALA A 234 -14.90 -2.86 -14.11
N PHE A 235 -13.95 -2.60 -15.01
CA PHE A 235 -13.21 -3.62 -15.77
C PHE A 235 -11.73 -3.31 -15.72
N ASP A 236 -10.90 -4.34 -15.56
CA ASP A 236 -9.44 -4.26 -15.68
C ASP A 236 -8.94 -5.46 -16.50
N LEU A 237 -8.25 -5.17 -17.58
CA LEU A 237 -7.61 -6.14 -18.44
C LEU A 237 -6.13 -5.79 -18.55
N GLY A 238 -5.26 -6.72 -18.18
CA GLY A 238 -3.83 -6.55 -18.31
C GLY A 238 -3.19 -7.77 -18.95
N SER A 239 -2.15 -7.52 -19.74
CA SER A 239 -1.36 -8.60 -20.34
C SER A 239 0.09 -8.18 -20.57
N THR A 240 1.00 -9.16 -20.57
CA THR A 240 2.39 -8.99 -21.03
C THR A 240 2.89 -10.27 -21.65
N GLY A 241 3.80 -10.15 -22.63
CA GLY A 241 4.52 -11.28 -23.23
C GLY A 241 5.66 -11.82 -22.34
N GLY A 242 6.00 -11.09 -21.25
CA GLY A 242 7.08 -11.47 -20.32
C GLY A 242 8.48 -11.30 -20.87
N ILE A 243 9.47 -11.52 -19.99
CA ILE A 243 10.91 -11.44 -20.27
C ILE A 243 11.44 -12.84 -20.54
N GLY A 244 11.00 -13.52 -21.54
CA GLY A 244 11.49 -14.86 -21.83
C GLY A 244 10.53 -15.68 -22.67
N ILE A 245 10.99 -16.87 -23.06
CA ILE A 245 10.16 -17.78 -23.83
C ILE A 245 9.11 -18.39 -22.90
N ARG A 246 7.83 -18.21 -23.22
CA ARG A 246 6.67 -18.72 -22.49
C ARG A 246 6.36 -18.03 -21.13
N GLU A 247 6.77 -16.79 -20.93
CA GLU A 247 6.46 -16.04 -19.68
C GLU A 247 5.26 -15.11 -19.87
N GLN A 248 4.20 -15.59 -20.46
CA GLN A 248 2.99 -14.80 -20.68
C GLN A 248 2.20 -14.61 -19.40
N TYR A 249 1.62 -13.43 -19.26
CA TYR A 249 0.69 -13.12 -18.20
C TYR A 249 -0.54 -12.41 -18.78
N ARG A 250 -1.69 -12.79 -18.27
CA ARG A 250 -2.96 -12.12 -18.51
C ARG A 250 -3.76 -12.06 -17.24
N HIS A 251 -4.39 -10.95 -16.99
CA HIS A 251 -5.42 -10.87 -15.96
C HIS A 251 -6.65 -10.17 -16.51
N SER A 252 -7.79 -10.50 -15.93
CA SER A 252 -9.04 -9.81 -16.16
C SER A 252 -9.79 -9.69 -14.86
N SER A 253 -10.34 -8.51 -14.58
CA SER A 253 -11.23 -8.26 -13.47
C SER A 253 -12.50 -7.57 -13.97
N ALA A 254 -13.64 -8.00 -13.45
CA ALA A 254 -14.92 -7.37 -13.67
C ALA A 254 -15.63 -7.21 -12.32
N VAL A 255 -16.16 -6.03 -12.08
CA VAL A 255 -16.85 -5.68 -10.83
C VAL A 255 -18.21 -5.08 -11.18
N PHE A 256 -19.23 -5.50 -10.46
CA PHE A 256 -20.51 -4.85 -10.45
C PHE A 256 -20.91 -4.55 -9.01
N ARG A 257 -21.26 -3.31 -8.73
CA ARG A 257 -21.77 -2.84 -7.45
C ARG A 257 -23.10 -2.14 -7.63
N TRP A 258 -24.02 -2.42 -6.72
CA TRP A 258 -25.23 -1.66 -6.55
C TRP A 258 -25.30 -1.20 -5.10
N SER A 259 -25.50 0.09 -4.92
CA SER A 259 -25.60 0.75 -3.61
C SER A 259 -26.92 1.49 -3.53
N ALA A 260 -27.57 1.45 -2.37
CA ALA A 260 -28.81 2.17 -2.11
C ALA A 260 -28.83 2.73 -0.69
N ALA A 261 -29.52 3.88 -0.52
CA ALA A 261 -29.87 4.46 0.78
C ALA A 261 -31.38 4.36 1.01
N PRO A 262 -31.87 3.28 1.59
CA PRO A 262 -33.31 3.10 1.81
C PRO A 262 -33.90 4.14 2.79
N ALA A 263 -33.06 4.76 3.62
CA ALA A 263 -33.42 5.83 4.55
C ALA A 263 -32.20 6.67 4.90
N PRO A 264 -32.37 7.93 5.40
CA PRO A 264 -31.27 8.73 5.88
C PRO A 264 -30.42 7.99 6.92
N GLY A 265 -29.10 8.06 6.79
CA GLY A 265 -28.16 7.37 7.65
C GLY A 265 -28.11 5.84 7.50
N SER A 266 -28.83 5.26 6.52
CA SER A 266 -28.77 3.84 6.22
C SER A 266 -28.23 3.61 4.81
N GLY A 267 -27.45 2.54 4.64
CA GLY A 267 -26.88 2.14 3.36
C GLY A 267 -26.93 0.63 3.18
N LEU A 268 -27.14 0.21 1.94
CA LEU A 268 -27.05 -1.19 1.52
C LEU A 268 -26.19 -1.25 0.28
N GLN A 269 -25.28 -2.23 0.20
CA GLN A 269 -24.47 -2.48 -0.99
C GLN A 269 -24.44 -3.96 -1.31
N LEU A 270 -24.56 -4.26 -2.59
CA LEU A 270 -24.33 -5.58 -3.17
C LEU A 270 -23.13 -5.49 -4.11
N GLU A 271 -22.19 -6.40 -4.00
CA GLU A 271 -21.03 -6.46 -4.87
C GLU A 271 -20.87 -7.88 -5.43
N TRP A 272 -20.63 -7.94 -6.72
CA TRP A 272 -20.10 -9.08 -7.43
C TRP A 272 -18.78 -8.69 -8.08
N ARG A 273 -17.76 -9.52 -7.87
CA ARG A 273 -16.43 -9.34 -8.46
C ARG A 273 -15.96 -10.65 -9.03
N ARG A 274 -15.38 -10.62 -10.22
CA ARG A 274 -14.71 -11.79 -10.81
C ARG A 274 -13.33 -11.37 -11.29
N THR A 275 -12.29 -12.07 -10.83
CA THR A 275 -10.90 -11.88 -11.23
C THR A 275 -10.36 -13.20 -11.76
N ALA A 276 -9.72 -13.18 -12.91
CA ALA A 276 -9.04 -14.33 -13.49
C ALA A 276 -7.59 -13.97 -13.81
N ILE A 277 -6.69 -14.89 -13.52
CA ILE A 277 -5.25 -14.78 -13.79
C ILE A 277 -4.84 -16.00 -14.59
N ASP A 278 -4.14 -15.77 -15.69
CA ASP A 278 -3.48 -16.79 -16.50
C ASP A 278 -2.00 -16.39 -16.60
N ARG A 279 -1.15 -17.15 -15.93
CA ARG A 279 0.30 -16.95 -15.88
C ARG A 279 0.99 -18.21 -16.36
N ALA A 280 1.51 -18.17 -17.55
CA ALA A 280 2.35 -19.25 -18.10
C ALA A 280 3.82 -19.00 -17.74
N GLY A 281 4.63 -20.05 -17.69
CA GLY A 281 6.07 -19.96 -17.48
C GLY A 281 6.63 -21.07 -16.62
N THR A 282 7.94 -21.03 -16.42
CA THR A 282 8.66 -22.00 -15.59
C THR A 282 8.69 -21.61 -14.11
N VAL A 283 8.40 -20.34 -13.83
CA VAL A 283 8.42 -19.80 -12.46
C VAL A 283 7.03 -19.28 -12.13
N TYR A 284 6.38 -19.88 -11.14
CA TYR A 284 5.04 -19.53 -10.65
C TYR A 284 3.92 -19.57 -11.71
N PRO A 285 3.76 -20.69 -12.46
CA PRO A 285 2.60 -20.84 -13.32
C PRO A 285 1.34 -20.79 -12.47
N ARG A 286 0.29 -20.14 -12.96
CA ARG A 286 -0.97 -20.05 -12.25
C ARG A 286 -2.13 -19.79 -13.22
N GLU A 287 -3.16 -20.61 -13.16
CA GLU A 287 -4.42 -20.35 -13.84
C GLU A 287 -5.54 -20.34 -12.79
N THR A 288 -5.93 -19.15 -12.36
CA THR A 288 -6.93 -18.99 -11.30
C THR A 288 -8.11 -18.14 -11.76
N ALA A 289 -9.28 -18.48 -11.24
CA ALA A 289 -10.47 -17.66 -11.34
C ALA A 289 -11.12 -17.53 -9.96
N ARG A 290 -11.30 -16.29 -9.49
CA ARG A 290 -11.94 -15.96 -8.23
C ARG A 290 -13.22 -15.19 -8.47
N THR A 291 -14.27 -15.54 -7.73
CA THR A 291 -15.54 -14.81 -7.72
C THR A 291 -15.91 -14.47 -6.28
N ASP A 292 -16.12 -13.21 -6.00
CA ASP A 292 -16.55 -12.69 -4.70
C ASP A 292 -18.00 -12.19 -4.80
N LEU A 293 -18.82 -12.52 -3.81
CA LEU A 293 -20.18 -12.02 -3.62
C LEU A 293 -20.25 -11.42 -2.21
N VAL A 294 -20.55 -10.14 -2.09
CA VAL A 294 -20.55 -9.44 -0.80
C VAL A 294 -21.78 -8.58 -0.66
N VAL A 295 -22.39 -8.65 0.52
CA VAL A 295 -23.52 -7.80 0.95
C VAL A 295 -23.06 -7.01 2.16
N ARG A 296 -23.28 -5.70 2.15
CA ARG A 296 -22.95 -4.79 3.25
C ARG A 296 -24.17 -3.97 3.61
N GLY A 297 -24.38 -3.79 4.90
CA GLY A 297 -25.36 -2.87 5.44
C GLY A 297 -24.70 -1.89 6.41
N ARG A 298 -25.08 -0.64 6.36
CA ARG A 298 -24.62 0.41 7.25
C ARG A 298 -25.81 1.11 7.88
N GLN A 299 -25.66 1.49 9.15
CA GLN A 299 -26.64 2.29 9.87
C GLN A 299 -25.96 3.29 10.78
N GLU A 300 -26.34 4.56 10.65
CA GLU A 300 -26.00 5.61 11.61
C GLU A 300 -27.04 5.64 12.73
N LEU A 301 -26.55 5.67 13.96
CA LEU A 301 -27.35 5.74 15.19
C LEU A 301 -27.07 7.08 15.88
N GLY A 302 -27.78 8.12 15.45
CA GLY A 302 -27.47 9.49 15.81
C GLY A 302 -26.16 9.98 15.19
N ASP A 303 -25.63 11.11 15.71
CA ASP A 303 -24.50 11.83 15.10
C ASP A 303 -23.12 11.23 15.42
N ARG A 304 -23.04 10.19 16.26
CA ARG A 304 -21.76 9.71 16.80
C ARG A 304 -21.51 8.23 16.64
N ILE A 305 -22.50 7.45 16.32
CA ILE A 305 -22.36 5.99 16.20
C ILE A 305 -22.71 5.57 14.80
N THR A 306 -21.79 4.85 14.19
CA THR A 306 -22.03 4.16 12.93
C THR A 306 -21.83 2.67 13.13
N THR A 307 -22.76 1.89 12.66
CA THR A 307 -22.68 0.42 12.66
C THR A 307 -22.66 -0.13 11.27
N GLU A 308 -22.06 -1.26 11.11
CA GLU A 308 -21.87 -1.91 9.82
C GLU A 308 -21.94 -3.42 9.98
N ALA A 309 -22.62 -4.07 9.07
CA ALA A 309 -22.68 -5.51 8.97
C ALA A 309 -22.27 -5.94 7.56
N LEU A 310 -21.54 -7.02 7.46
CA LEU A 310 -21.06 -7.57 6.20
C LEU A 310 -21.21 -9.09 6.21
N VAL A 311 -21.67 -9.64 5.08
CA VAL A 311 -21.60 -11.07 4.78
C VAL A 311 -21.06 -11.23 3.36
N GLY A 312 -20.10 -12.12 3.17
CA GLY A 312 -19.52 -12.36 1.86
C GLY A 312 -19.03 -13.79 1.69
N ARG A 313 -18.97 -14.21 0.43
CA ARG A 313 -18.47 -15.51 0.01
C ARG A 313 -17.58 -15.35 -1.21
N ALA A 314 -16.42 -15.97 -1.19
CA ALA A 314 -15.48 -16.01 -2.28
C ALA A 314 -15.26 -17.46 -2.72
N PHE A 315 -15.17 -17.66 -4.02
CA PHE A 315 -14.84 -18.94 -4.66
C PHE A 315 -13.63 -18.72 -5.53
N GLU A 316 -12.58 -19.48 -5.31
CA GLU A 316 -11.37 -19.49 -6.12
C GLU A 316 -11.13 -20.88 -6.68
N GLU A 317 -10.94 -20.98 -7.97
CA GLU A 317 -10.55 -22.19 -8.68
C GLU A 317 -9.13 -21.98 -9.20
N ASP A 318 -8.22 -22.83 -8.79
CA ASP A 318 -6.86 -22.92 -9.33
C ASP A 318 -6.80 -24.18 -10.19
N ARG A 319 -6.75 -24.01 -11.49
CA ARG A 319 -6.77 -25.11 -12.47
C ARG A 319 -5.44 -25.84 -12.56
N GLU A 320 -4.33 -25.12 -12.30
CA GLU A 320 -3.00 -25.71 -12.32
C GLU A 320 -2.80 -26.66 -11.13
N ALA A 321 -3.29 -26.25 -9.97
CA ALA A 321 -3.23 -27.04 -8.75
C ALA A 321 -4.44 -27.99 -8.57
N GLU A 322 -5.38 -28.01 -9.52
CA GLU A 322 -6.67 -28.74 -9.43
C GLU A 322 -7.40 -28.50 -8.10
N ARG A 323 -7.36 -27.24 -7.62
CA ARG A 323 -7.76 -26.85 -6.28
C ARG A 323 -8.94 -25.89 -6.32
N ARG A 324 -9.87 -26.06 -5.39
CA ARG A 324 -10.98 -25.14 -5.19
C ARG A 324 -11.02 -24.68 -3.76
N LEU A 325 -10.92 -23.35 -3.59
CA LEU A 325 -11.04 -22.69 -2.30
C LEU A 325 -12.39 -21.99 -2.19
N GLU A 326 -12.97 -22.08 -1.02
CA GLU A 326 -14.18 -21.37 -0.67
C GLU A 326 -13.95 -20.60 0.63
N VAL A 327 -14.21 -19.30 0.61
CA VAL A 327 -14.11 -18.43 1.78
C VAL A 327 -15.50 -17.88 2.08
N THR A 328 -15.95 -18.03 3.32
CA THR A 328 -17.14 -17.34 3.82
C THR A 328 -16.75 -16.45 4.98
N GLN A 329 -17.23 -15.21 4.97
CA GLN A 329 -17.00 -14.23 6.03
C GLN A 329 -18.29 -13.56 6.46
N GLY A 330 -18.38 -13.28 7.78
CA GLY A 330 -19.34 -12.36 8.35
C GLY A 330 -18.62 -11.41 9.30
N ALA A 331 -18.98 -10.14 9.28
CA ALA A 331 -18.44 -9.13 10.19
C ALA A 331 -19.53 -8.18 10.68
N LEU A 332 -19.37 -7.75 11.93
CA LEU A 332 -20.12 -6.65 12.53
C LEU A 332 -19.13 -5.68 13.13
N ARG A 333 -19.30 -4.39 12.85
CA ARG A 333 -18.43 -3.31 13.29
C ARG A 333 -19.26 -2.15 13.83
N GLY A 334 -18.79 -1.52 14.89
CA GLY A 334 -19.37 -0.29 15.41
C GLY A 334 -18.29 0.72 15.68
N ILE A 335 -18.53 1.98 15.31
CA ILE A 335 -17.62 3.09 15.52
C ILE A 335 -18.37 4.18 16.28
N TYR A 336 -17.77 4.65 17.35
CA TYR A 336 -18.17 5.86 18.07
C TYR A 336 -17.15 6.95 17.79
N SER A 337 -17.60 8.15 17.44
CA SER A 337 -16.73 9.30 17.16
C SER A 337 -17.18 10.54 17.93
N ALA A 338 -16.25 11.13 18.68
CA ALA A 338 -16.40 12.41 19.35
C ALA A 338 -15.11 13.24 19.14
N PRO A 339 -15.11 14.55 19.34
CA PRO A 339 -13.96 15.41 19.02
C PRO A 339 -12.63 15.01 19.67
N SER A 340 -12.67 14.49 20.90
CA SER A 340 -11.47 14.09 21.64
C SER A 340 -11.35 12.59 21.89
N PHE A 341 -12.30 11.79 21.42
CA PHE A 341 -12.34 10.37 21.69
C PHE A 341 -13.05 9.62 20.57
N SER A 342 -12.45 8.56 20.10
CA SER A 342 -13.09 7.60 19.20
C SER A 342 -12.86 6.17 19.66
N ALA A 343 -13.83 5.33 19.40
CA ALA A 343 -13.78 3.92 19.74
C ALA A 343 -14.33 3.08 18.59
N GLU A 344 -13.71 1.96 18.36
CA GLU A 344 -14.16 0.96 17.40
C GLU A 344 -14.22 -0.40 18.07
N ALA A 345 -15.26 -1.16 17.79
CA ALA A 345 -15.35 -2.57 18.12
C ALA A 345 -15.79 -3.34 16.89
N ALA A 346 -15.13 -4.45 16.60
CA ALA A 346 -15.44 -5.31 15.48
C ALA A 346 -15.40 -6.77 15.90
N ILE A 347 -16.31 -7.56 15.37
CA ILE A 347 -16.27 -9.02 15.42
C ILE A 347 -16.32 -9.55 14.01
N ARG A 348 -15.55 -10.60 13.73
CA ARG A 348 -15.45 -11.20 12.41
C ARG A 348 -15.39 -12.71 12.54
N GLY A 349 -16.21 -13.41 11.78
CA GLY A 349 -16.14 -14.85 11.62
C GLY A 349 -15.76 -15.20 10.19
N ARG A 350 -14.96 -16.22 10.00
CA ARG A 350 -14.49 -16.65 8.68
C ARG A 350 -14.30 -18.16 8.64
N SER A 351 -14.51 -18.71 7.46
CA SER A 351 -14.31 -20.12 7.17
C SER A 351 -13.65 -20.27 5.81
N LEU A 352 -12.64 -21.09 5.76
CA LEU A 352 -11.91 -21.45 4.54
C LEU A 352 -12.09 -22.94 4.30
N GLY A 353 -12.70 -23.32 3.20
CA GLY A 353 -12.91 -24.71 2.77
C GLY A 353 -12.05 -25.06 1.55
N GLU A 354 -11.40 -26.21 1.59
CA GLU A 354 -10.56 -26.76 0.51
C GLU A 354 -10.84 -28.25 0.32
N GLY A 355 -12.09 -28.62 0.08
CA GLY A 355 -12.45 -30.03 -0.15
C GLY A 355 -12.41 -30.94 1.08
N GLY A 356 -12.03 -30.43 2.25
CA GLY A 356 -11.97 -31.14 3.54
C GLY A 356 -12.77 -30.43 4.62
N ALA A 357 -12.41 -30.65 5.90
CA ALA A 357 -12.99 -29.92 7.02
C ALA A 357 -12.57 -28.43 6.90
N PRO A 358 -13.54 -27.48 6.98
CA PRO A 358 -13.21 -26.08 6.82
C PRO A 358 -12.38 -25.56 8.01
N LEU A 359 -11.35 -24.79 7.70
CA LEU A 359 -10.62 -24.02 8.70
C LEU A 359 -11.51 -22.83 9.10
N ALA A 360 -11.98 -22.83 10.34
CA ALA A 360 -12.80 -21.75 10.87
C ALA A 360 -12.00 -20.87 11.80
N GLY A 361 -12.23 -19.58 11.74
CA GLY A 361 -11.61 -18.59 12.62
C GLY A 361 -12.59 -17.49 13.02
N SER A 362 -12.39 -16.97 14.21
CA SER A 362 -13.09 -15.78 14.71
C SER A 362 -12.11 -14.74 15.20
N GLU A 363 -12.50 -13.49 15.12
CA GLU A 363 -11.72 -12.34 15.55
C GLU A 363 -12.62 -11.35 16.26
N ALA A 364 -12.15 -10.83 17.38
CA ALA A 364 -12.74 -9.68 18.04
C ALA A 364 -11.65 -8.62 18.21
N GLU A 365 -11.91 -7.42 17.74
CA GLU A 365 -10.99 -6.28 17.77
C GLU A 365 -11.66 -5.11 18.51
N ALA A 366 -10.91 -4.44 19.34
CA ALA A 366 -11.31 -3.17 19.96
C ALA A 366 -10.18 -2.16 19.79
N ARG A 367 -10.51 -0.93 19.43
CA ARG A 367 -9.57 0.20 19.26
C ARG A 367 -10.14 1.42 19.97
N LEU A 368 -9.27 2.18 20.61
CA LEU A 368 -9.59 3.43 21.27
C LEU A 368 -8.57 4.47 20.85
N ALA A 369 -9.01 5.65 20.48
CA ALA A 369 -8.14 6.80 20.27
C ALA A 369 -8.63 7.97 21.14
N TRP A 370 -7.72 8.54 21.90
CA TRP A 370 -7.98 9.64 22.82
C TRP A 370 -7.05 10.80 22.50
N LEU A 371 -7.63 11.94 22.19
CA LEU A 371 -6.99 13.17 21.76
C LEU A 371 -7.41 14.32 22.70
N PRO A 372 -6.97 14.32 23.97
CA PRO A 372 -7.40 15.33 24.94
C PRO A 372 -6.98 16.73 24.56
N THR A 373 -5.92 16.87 23.80
CA THR A 373 -5.41 18.15 23.26
C THR A 373 -4.91 17.94 21.83
N SER A 374 -4.71 19.03 21.09
CA SER A 374 -4.08 18.98 19.77
C SER A 374 -2.59 18.55 19.80
N SER A 375 -1.97 18.61 20.99
CA SER A 375 -0.55 18.29 21.16
C SER A 375 -0.29 16.90 21.77
N PHE A 376 -1.32 16.15 22.17
CA PHE A 376 -1.16 14.82 22.74
C PHE A 376 -2.26 13.89 22.28
N GLY A 377 -1.88 12.67 21.93
CA GLY A 377 -2.79 11.60 21.58
C GLY A 377 -2.31 10.23 22.02
N LEU A 378 -3.25 9.37 22.38
CA LEU A 378 -3.04 7.98 22.79
C LEU A 378 -3.99 7.07 22.03
N GLU A 379 -3.46 6.03 21.42
CA GLU A 379 -4.22 4.95 20.77
C GLU A 379 -3.92 3.62 21.46
N LEU A 380 -4.97 2.86 21.71
CA LEU A 380 -4.90 1.50 22.21
C LEU A 380 -5.70 0.61 21.27
N ALA A 381 -5.13 -0.52 20.91
CA ALA A 381 -5.83 -1.55 20.14
C ALA A 381 -5.57 -2.91 20.77
N SER A 382 -6.58 -3.77 20.79
CA SER A 382 -6.44 -5.16 21.19
C SER A 382 -7.28 -6.04 20.29
N ARG A 383 -6.72 -7.17 19.91
CA ARG A 383 -7.37 -8.13 19.02
C ARG A 383 -7.19 -9.53 19.59
N ARG A 384 -8.30 -10.24 19.70
CA ARG A 384 -8.34 -11.66 20.01
C ARG A 384 -8.70 -12.45 18.76
N MET A 385 -7.92 -13.44 18.44
CA MET A 385 -8.17 -14.38 17.36
C MET A 385 -8.35 -15.77 17.96
N ALA A 386 -9.28 -16.54 17.40
CA ALA A 386 -9.46 -17.94 17.74
C ALA A 386 -9.73 -18.74 16.45
N GLY A 387 -9.16 -19.94 16.36
CA GLY A 387 -9.32 -20.83 15.23
C GLY A 387 -8.87 -22.24 15.58
N SER A 388 -9.66 -23.23 15.21
CA SER A 388 -9.49 -24.62 15.67
C SER A 388 -9.42 -24.66 17.20
N ASP A 389 -8.35 -25.22 17.76
CA ASP A 389 -8.16 -25.30 19.22
C ASP A 389 -7.18 -24.22 19.74
N LEU A 390 -6.82 -23.25 18.86
CA LEU A 390 -5.85 -22.20 19.18
C LEU A 390 -6.53 -20.87 19.43
N SER A 391 -5.94 -20.09 20.32
CA SER A 391 -6.30 -18.68 20.48
C SER A 391 -5.06 -17.83 20.71
N ALA A 392 -5.12 -16.60 20.25
CA ALA A 392 -4.05 -15.62 20.38
C ALA A 392 -4.64 -14.24 20.68
N VAL A 393 -3.89 -13.45 21.40
CA VAL A 393 -4.25 -12.05 21.69
C VAL A 393 -3.04 -11.19 21.37
N ASP A 394 -3.21 -10.20 20.54
CA ASP A 394 -2.25 -9.13 20.32
C ASP A 394 -2.83 -7.79 20.81
N SER A 395 -1.96 -6.92 21.26
CA SER A 395 -2.33 -5.59 21.72
C SER A 395 -1.28 -4.58 21.30
N ARG A 396 -1.72 -3.38 20.96
CA ARG A 396 -0.87 -2.26 20.55
C ARG A 396 -1.21 -1.03 21.35
N ALA A 397 -0.18 -0.30 21.75
CA ALA A 397 -0.31 1.04 22.28
C ALA A 397 0.54 2.00 21.46
N MET A 398 0.04 3.19 21.18
CA MET A 398 0.75 4.26 20.50
C MET A 398 0.48 5.58 21.18
N ALA A 399 1.53 6.36 21.44
CA ALA A 399 1.43 7.71 21.95
C ALA A 399 2.17 8.69 21.04
N MET A 400 1.59 9.87 20.85
CA MET A 400 2.19 10.97 20.12
C MET A 400 2.09 12.25 20.94
N MET A 401 3.14 13.04 20.94
CA MET A 401 3.20 14.33 21.63
C MET A 401 3.91 15.35 20.74
N THR A 402 3.30 16.53 20.60
CA THR A 402 3.85 17.69 19.88
C THR A 402 4.11 18.81 20.89
N PRO A 403 5.22 18.75 21.65
CA PRO A 403 5.48 19.70 22.76
C PRO A 403 5.66 21.14 22.30
N ILE A 404 6.13 21.33 21.08
CA ILE A 404 6.23 22.62 20.38
C ILE A 404 5.80 22.45 18.93
N ALA A 405 5.27 23.50 18.34
CA ALA A 405 4.80 23.47 16.95
C ALA A 405 5.90 22.92 16.01
N GLY A 406 5.54 21.94 15.21
CA GLY A 406 6.42 21.29 14.26
C GLY A 406 7.34 20.21 14.82
N PHE A 407 7.46 20.02 16.14
CA PHE A 407 8.25 18.95 16.73
C PHE A 407 7.37 17.90 17.39
N THR A 408 7.35 16.70 16.83
CA THR A 408 6.55 15.58 17.31
C THR A 408 7.46 14.44 17.79
N VAL A 409 7.16 13.91 18.97
CA VAL A 409 7.75 12.69 19.51
C VAL A 409 6.69 11.62 19.57
N PHE A 410 7.04 10.40 19.17
CA PHE A 410 6.10 9.30 19.14
C PHE A 410 6.74 8.00 19.65
N GLY A 411 5.89 7.12 20.15
CA GLY A 411 6.27 5.78 20.54
C GLY A 411 5.11 4.81 20.36
N SER A 412 5.40 3.63 19.88
CA SER A 412 4.45 2.52 19.82
C SER A 412 5.07 1.24 20.34
N GLY A 413 4.27 0.42 21.00
CA GLY A 413 4.64 -0.89 21.46
C GLY A 413 3.57 -1.92 21.11
N GLU A 414 4.00 -3.10 20.77
CA GLU A 414 3.14 -4.25 20.48
C GLU A 414 3.56 -5.43 21.35
N PHE A 415 2.59 -6.17 21.82
CA PHE A 415 2.82 -7.31 22.69
C PHE A 415 1.71 -8.35 22.55
N GLY A 416 2.10 -9.61 22.72
CA GLY A 416 1.20 -10.74 22.62
C GLY A 416 1.57 -11.70 21.51
N SER A 417 0.56 -12.35 20.97
CA SER A 417 0.69 -13.33 19.92
C SER A 417 -0.46 -13.24 18.94
N ARG A 418 -0.27 -13.80 17.76
CA ARG A 418 -1.30 -13.86 16.72
C ARG A 418 -1.35 -15.22 16.07
N LEU A 419 -2.50 -15.57 15.52
CA LEU A 419 -2.64 -16.73 14.68
C LEU A 419 -2.20 -16.39 13.27
N VAL A 420 -1.29 -17.17 12.74
CA VAL A 420 -0.87 -17.12 11.34
C VAL A 420 -1.03 -18.50 10.72
N PRO A 421 -1.32 -18.59 9.41
CA PRO A 421 -1.37 -19.88 8.76
C PRO A 421 -0.03 -20.60 8.86
N ARG A 422 -0.07 -21.90 9.12
CA ARG A 422 1.08 -22.77 8.93
C ARG A 422 1.21 -23.05 7.46
N VAL A 423 2.29 -22.63 6.86
CA VAL A 423 2.63 -23.10 5.53
C VAL A 423 3.32 -24.44 5.69
N GLU A 424 2.62 -25.50 5.39
CA GLU A 424 3.23 -26.80 5.19
C GLU A 424 3.71 -26.92 3.75
N HIS A 425 4.91 -27.43 3.67
CA HIS A 425 5.46 -27.87 2.42
C HIS A 425 4.73 -29.12 1.95
N GLN A 426 4.09 -29.05 0.79
CA GLN A 426 3.76 -30.26 0.05
C GLN A 426 4.98 -30.61 -0.82
N PRO A 427 5.59 -31.81 -0.64
CA PRO A 427 6.66 -32.23 -1.49
C PRO A 427 6.18 -32.26 -2.93
N ALA A 428 6.82 -31.44 -3.75
CA ALA A 428 6.86 -31.48 -5.20
C ALA A 428 5.56 -31.93 -5.91
N LEU A 429 4.57 -31.06 -5.94
CA LEU A 429 3.80 -30.99 -7.16
C LEU A 429 4.65 -30.23 -8.19
N PRO A 430 4.71 -30.65 -9.46
CA PRO A 430 5.50 -29.99 -10.50
C PRO A 430 5.14 -28.52 -10.75
N SER A 431 4.15 -28.01 -10.09
CA SER A 431 3.51 -26.73 -10.25
C SER A 431 3.61 -25.77 -9.06
N GLY A 432 4.57 -25.97 -8.15
CA GLY A 432 4.93 -24.91 -7.17
C GLY A 432 3.79 -24.32 -6.32
N SER A 433 2.70 -25.06 -6.08
CA SER A 433 1.64 -24.60 -5.20
C SER A 433 1.96 -24.94 -3.75
N SER A 434 2.42 -23.95 -2.97
CA SER A 434 2.41 -24.05 -1.52
C SER A 434 0.94 -24.03 -1.06
N GLY A 435 0.38 -25.20 -0.76
CA GLY A 435 -0.89 -25.28 -0.06
C GLY A 435 -0.68 -24.79 1.38
N ALA A 436 -1.54 -23.91 1.89
CA ALA A 436 -1.67 -23.81 3.33
C ALA A 436 -2.22 -25.15 3.81
N SER A 437 -1.60 -25.75 4.82
CA SER A 437 -2.06 -27.03 5.39
C SER A 437 -3.42 -26.94 6.06
N GLY A 438 -4.02 -25.77 6.06
CA GLY A 438 -5.23 -25.50 6.85
C GLY A 438 -4.96 -25.45 8.35
N GLU A 439 -3.72 -25.49 8.79
CA GLU A 439 -3.34 -25.40 10.21
C GLU A 439 -2.91 -23.98 10.57
N LEU A 440 -3.37 -23.50 11.72
CA LEU A 440 -2.93 -22.23 12.29
C LEU A 440 -1.82 -22.47 13.31
N VAL A 441 -0.87 -21.55 13.40
CA VAL A 441 0.16 -21.54 14.43
C VAL A 441 0.17 -20.21 15.17
N VAL A 442 0.60 -20.24 16.42
CA VAL A 442 0.78 -19.04 17.23
C VAL A 442 2.14 -18.42 16.91
N ALA A 443 2.16 -17.18 16.48
CA ALA A 443 3.36 -16.39 16.22
C ALA A 443 3.49 -15.23 17.21
N ASP A 444 4.71 -14.88 17.57
CA ASP A 444 5.01 -13.70 18.39
C ASP A 444 4.60 -12.40 17.65
N ALA A 445 3.98 -11.49 18.38
CA ALA A 445 3.56 -10.17 17.90
C ALA A 445 4.13 -9.07 18.81
N THR A 446 5.41 -9.18 19.18
CA THR A 446 6.08 -8.22 20.04
C THR A 446 6.97 -7.27 19.26
N GLY A 447 7.08 -6.03 19.75
CA GLY A 447 7.97 -5.04 19.17
C GLY A 447 7.76 -3.66 19.75
N TRP A 448 8.62 -2.73 19.37
CA TRP A 448 8.49 -1.32 19.68
C TRP A 448 9.09 -0.44 18.59
N ARG A 449 8.55 0.76 18.43
CA ARG A 449 9.09 1.82 17.56
C ARG A 449 8.98 3.13 18.30
N ALA A 450 10.06 3.90 18.32
CA ALA A 450 10.07 5.22 18.94
C ALA A 450 10.91 6.19 18.10
N GLY A 451 10.51 7.44 18.04
CA GLY A 451 11.19 8.42 17.21
C GLY A 451 10.71 9.83 17.43
N ALA A 452 11.29 10.71 16.63
CA ALA A 452 10.93 12.12 16.58
C ALA A 452 10.90 12.62 15.14
N GLU A 453 10.05 13.59 14.89
CA GLU A 453 9.86 14.27 13.61
C GLU A 453 9.87 15.78 13.84
N LEU A 454 10.60 16.50 13.00
CA LEU A 454 10.59 17.95 12.93
C LEU A 454 10.00 18.35 11.59
N ALA A 455 8.89 19.08 11.62
CA ALA A 455 8.20 19.61 10.44
C ALA A 455 8.22 21.15 10.47
N ALA A 456 8.47 21.76 9.32
CA ALA A 456 8.45 23.21 9.15
C ALA A 456 7.97 23.54 7.72
N GLY A 457 6.76 24.11 7.62
CA GLY A 457 6.10 24.34 6.34
C GLY A 457 6.00 23.04 5.53
N ALA A 458 6.43 23.05 4.27
CA ALA A 458 6.41 21.89 3.38
C ALA A 458 7.59 20.91 3.60
N SER A 459 8.33 21.03 4.70
CA SER A 459 9.50 20.20 4.97
C SER A 459 9.34 19.42 6.27
N ALA A 460 9.80 18.18 6.29
CA ALA A 460 9.83 17.34 7.47
C ALA A 460 11.07 16.46 7.47
N VAL A 461 11.63 16.22 8.65
CA VAL A 461 12.72 15.26 8.85
C VAL A 461 12.42 14.43 10.10
N GLY A 462 12.66 13.14 10.02
CA GLY A 462 12.38 12.23 11.12
C GLY A 462 13.44 11.16 11.29
N VAL A 463 13.57 10.67 12.53
CA VAL A 463 14.40 9.52 12.90
C VAL A 463 13.66 8.65 13.89
N ALA A 464 13.69 7.34 13.69
CA ALA A 464 13.11 6.37 14.61
C ALA A 464 14.00 5.13 14.74
N ALA A 465 13.98 4.55 15.93
CA ALA A 465 14.49 3.21 16.18
C ALA A 465 13.32 2.25 16.37
N PHE A 466 13.53 1.00 16.02
CA PHE A 466 12.53 -0.04 16.20
C PHE A 466 13.16 -1.39 16.54
N ALA A 467 12.37 -2.27 17.13
CA ALA A 467 12.68 -3.68 17.30
C ALA A 467 11.45 -4.54 17.01
N THR A 468 11.64 -5.65 16.32
CA THR A 468 10.59 -6.64 16.07
C THR A 468 10.92 -7.93 16.82
N GLY A 469 9.89 -8.63 17.30
CA GLY A 469 10.03 -9.94 17.91
C GLY A 469 10.47 -11.02 16.91
N ALA A 470 10.93 -12.14 17.42
CA ALA A 470 11.17 -13.32 16.60
C ALA A 470 9.83 -13.93 16.16
N SER A 471 9.73 -14.37 14.93
CA SER A 471 8.51 -15.02 14.45
C SER A 471 8.78 -15.98 13.30
N PRO A 472 8.00 -17.06 13.17
CA PRO A 472 8.00 -17.78 11.92
C PRO A 472 7.63 -16.83 10.79
N SER A 473 8.47 -16.76 9.78
CA SER A 473 8.22 -16.01 8.57
C SER A 473 8.03 -16.97 7.42
N ILE A 474 6.91 -16.82 6.76
CA ILE A 474 6.74 -17.33 5.42
C ILE A 474 7.30 -16.24 4.53
N PRO A 475 8.33 -16.52 3.72
CA PRO A 475 8.80 -15.52 2.79
C PRO A 475 7.63 -15.10 1.90
N PHE A 476 7.10 -13.91 2.10
CA PHE A 476 6.15 -13.21 1.24
C PHE A 476 4.82 -13.90 0.92
N GLY A 477 4.50 -15.07 1.51
CA GLY A 477 3.31 -15.85 1.13
C GLY A 477 3.30 -16.30 -0.33
N LEU A 478 4.42 -16.20 -1.03
CA LEU A 478 4.56 -16.67 -2.39
C LEU A 478 4.88 -18.16 -2.41
N PRO A 479 4.38 -18.91 -3.39
CA PRO A 479 4.79 -20.29 -3.62
C PRO A 479 6.24 -20.28 -4.10
N PHE A 480 7.20 -20.42 -3.19
CA PHE A 480 8.59 -20.67 -3.56
C PHE A 480 8.75 -22.16 -3.83
N ASP A 481 9.45 -22.47 -4.92
CA ASP A 481 9.93 -23.82 -5.14
C ASP A 481 10.76 -24.24 -3.95
N GLY A 482 10.22 -25.13 -3.18
CA GLY A 482 10.99 -25.73 -2.16
C GLY A 482 10.24 -26.00 -0.87
N ASP A 483 10.80 -26.92 -0.13
CA ASP A 483 10.32 -27.49 1.12
C ASP A 483 10.06 -26.40 2.18
N GLY A 484 8.96 -25.69 2.11
CA GLY A 484 8.61 -24.52 2.90
C GLY A 484 8.74 -24.66 4.41
N VAL A 485 9.97 -24.96 4.84
CA VAL A 485 10.30 -24.87 6.25
C VAL A 485 10.18 -23.40 6.65
N PRO A 486 9.31 -23.06 7.58
CA PRO A 486 9.19 -21.69 8.05
C PRO A 486 10.56 -21.25 8.59
N VAL A 487 11.13 -20.26 7.94
CA VAL A 487 12.37 -19.66 8.45
C VAL A 487 11.99 -18.81 9.65
N VAL A 488 12.58 -19.07 10.79
CA VAL A 488 12.39 -18.20 11.95
C VAL A 488 13.15 -16.90 11.69
N VAL A 489 12.41 -15.80 11.54
CA VAL A 489 12.99 -14.46 11.60
C VAL A 489 13.38 -14.21 13.03
N GLU A 490 14.67 -14.02 13.27
CA GLU A 490 15.17 -13.66 14.58
C GLU A 490 14.71 -12.24 14.96
N ARG A 491 14.66 -11.97 16.28
CA ARG A 491 14.47 -10.61 16.76
C ARG A 491 15.44 -9.67 16.07
N SER A 492 14.92 -8.61 15.46
CA SER A 492 15.74 -7.63 14.76
C SER A 492 15.49 -6.22 15.28
N THR A 493 16.55 -5.43 15.26
CA THR A 493 16.50 -3.99 15.54
C THR A 493 16.81 -3.23 14.26
N GLY A 494 16.35 -2.00 14.17
CA GLY A 494 16.63 -1.16 13.02
C GLY A 494 16.50 0.32 13.31
N LEU A 495 16.94 1.09 12.35
CA LEU A 495 16.80 2.55 12.33
C LEU A 495 16.08 2.96 11.06
N GLU A 496 15.20 3.93 11.17
CA GLU A 496 14.53 4.57 10.06
C GLU A 496 14.83 6.06 10.04
N THR A 497 15.02 6.61 8.86
CA THR A 497 15.04 8.05 8.65
C THR A 497 14.04 8.43 7.56
N TYR A 498 13.53 9.64 7.64
CA TYR A 498 12.54 10.19 6.72
C TYR A 498 12.86 11.66 6.45
N LEU A 499 12.67 12.07 5.20
CA LEU A 499 12.90 13.42 4.74
C LEU A 499 11.87 13.81 3.69
N VAL A 500 11.25 14.96 3.88
CA VAL A 500 10.57 15.71 2.83
C VAL A 500 11.11 17.14 2.91
N ALA A 501 11.53 17.71 1.80
CA ALA A 501 12.02 19.07 1.76
C ALA A 501 11.46 19.79 0.52
N GLY A 502 10.65 20.82 0.75
CA GLY A 502 10.24 21.75 -0.29
C GLY A 502 11.44 22.61 -0.70
N VAL A 503 11.65 22.79 -2.00
CA VAL A 503 12.69 23.68 -2.51
C VAL A 503 12.24 25.14 -2.33
N PRO A 504 13.02 26.00 -1.66
CA PRO A 504 12.66 27.39 -1.47
C PRO A 504 12.40 28.13 -2.78
N ARG A 505 11.44 29.04 -2.79
CA ARG A 505 11.03 29.86 -3.96
C ARG A 505 10.35 29.11 -5.10
N THR A 506 9.93 27.87 -4.89
CA THR A 506 9.19 27.09 -5.88
C THR A 506 7.72 26.91 -5.48
N ASP A 507 7.29 27.57 -4.39
CA ASP A 507 5.92 27.49 -3.83
C ASP A 507 5.42 26.04 -3.68
N GLY A 508 6.36 25.15 -3.33
CA GLY A 508 6.08 23.71 -3.19
C GLY A 508 6.08 22.92 -4.51
N ALA A 509 6.26 23.59 -5.65
CA ALA A 509 6.29 22.92 -6.96
C ALA A 509 7.44 21.90 -7.08
N VAL A 510 8.54 22.10 -6.36
CA VAL A 510 9.66 21.16 -6.33
C VAL A 510 9.91 20.68 -4.91
N ARG A 511 9.96 19.37 -4.72
CA ARG A 511 10.27 18.78 -3.43
C ARG A 511 11.20 17.58 -3.55
N LEU A 512 12.03 17.41 -2.55
CA LEU A 512 12.85 16.22 -2.32
C LEU A 512 12.13 15.35 -1.30
N GLU A 513 11.96 14.08 -1.60
CA GLU A 513 11.38 13.09 -0.69
C GLU A 513 12.37 11.94 -0.52
N GLY A 514 12.43 11.36 0.67
CA GLY A 514 13.26 10.19 0.85
C GLY A 514 13.06 9.51 2.19
N TRP A 515 13.48 8.27 2.25
CA TRP A 515 13.55 7.51 3.47
C TRP A 515 14.66 6.46 3.38
N TYR A 516 15.13 6.03 4.52
CA TYR A 516 16.15 5.01 4.62
C TYR A 516 15.92 4.15 5.85
N THR A 517 15.99 2.84 5.68
CA THR A 517 15.89 1.86 6.76
C THR A 517 17.16 1.03 6.80
N TYR A 518 17.74 0.87 7.97
CA TYR A 518 18.95 0.13 8.21
C TYR A 518 18.76 -0.88 9.34
N PHE A 519 19.23 -2.11 9.11
CA PHE A 519 19.19 -3.20 10.06
C PHE A 519 20.62 -3.53 10.51
N PRO A 520 21.05 -3.07 11.69
CA PRO A 520 22.35 -3.45 12.24
C PRO A 520 22.39 -4.92 12.62
N GLY A 521 23.60 -5.49 12.59
CA GLY A 521 23.83 -6.87 13.03
C GLY A 521 23.59 -7.94 11.97
N GLU A 522 23.73 -9.18 12.38
CA GLU A 522 23.71 -10.39 11.54
C GLU A 522 22.43 -11.22 11.71
N ALA A 523 21.40 -10.68 12.36
CA ALA A 523 20.14 -11.40 12.57
C ALA A 523 19.60 -12.00 11.26
N VAL A 524 19.04 -13.19 11.34
CA VAL A 524 18.48 -13.87 10.18
C VAL A 524 17.18 -13.20 9.78
N ARG A 525 17.21 -12.58 8.62
CA ARG A 525 16.06 -11.89 7.99
C ARG A 525 15.95 -12.34 6.54
N PRO A 526 15.20 -13.41 6.27
CA PRO A 526 15.04 -13.91 4.92
C PRO A 526 14.57 -12.82 3.97
N TYR A 527 15.22 -12.71 2.82
CA TYR A 527 14.89 -11.79 1.73
C TYR A 527 14.85 -10.30 2.09
N THR A 528 15.11 -9.95 3.35
CA THR A 528 15.15 -8.56 3.79
C THR A 528 16.55 -8.00 3.60
N PRO A 529 16.74 -6.91 2.87
CA PRO A 529 18.05 -6.30 2.71
C PRO A 529 18.57 -5.71 4.02
N VAL A 530 19.89 -5.69 4.18
CA VAL A 530 20.54 -5.06 5.34
C VAL A 530 20.23 -3.57 5.41
N ASP A 531 20.10 -2.94 4.26
CA ASP A 531 19.69 -1.55 4.12
C ASP A 531 18.79 -1.36 2.90
N LEU A 532 17.85 -0.46 3.03
CA LEU A 532 16.92 -0.07 1.98
C LEU A 532 16.72 1.43 2.02
N GLY A 533 16.85 2.08 0.90
CA GLY A 533 16.64 3.52 0.81
C GLY A 533 16.02 3.94 -0.50
N ARG A 534 15.27 5.03 -0.42
CA ARG A 534 14.58 5.64 -1.54
C ARG A 534 14.68 7.14 -1.44
N ALA A 535 14.99 7.80 -2.55
CA ALA A 535 15.03 9.25 -2.64
C ALA A 535 14.45 9.68 -3.99
N ALA A 536 13.59 10.69 -3.98
CA ALA A 536 12.95 11.20 -5.18
C ALA A 536 12.98 12.72 -5.24
N LEU A 537 13.22 13.25 -6.44
CA LEU A 537 12.94 14.63 -6.78
C LEU A 537 11.59 14.68 -7.50
N VAL A 538 10.66 15.43 -6.95
CA VAL A 538 9.31 15.58 -7.49
C VAL A 538 9.09 17.02 -7.91
N PHE A 539 8.67 17.20 -9.14
CA PHE A 539 8.15 18.46 -9.64
C PHE A 539 6.65 18.32 -9.88
N GLN A 540 5.87 19.25 -9.38
CA GLN A 540 4.44 19.34 -9.62
C GLN A 540 4.09 20.78 -9.95
N GLY A 541 3.48 21.01 -11.10
CA GLY A 541 3.08 22.33 -11.56
C GLY A 541 1.58 22.41 -11.82
N VAL A 542 1.05 23.62 -11.72
CA VAL A 542 -0.31 23.96 -12.12
C VAL A 542 -0.21 25.16 -13.04
N PHE A 543 -0.61 25.02 -14.30
CA PHE A 543 -0.50 26.02 -15.32
C PHE A 543 -1.87 26.28 -15.96
N PHE A 544 -2.03 27.48 -16.54
CA PHE A 544 -3.24 27.86 -17.29
C PHE A 544 -4.51 27.66 -16.45
N GLU A 545 -4.53 28.20 -15.22
CA GLU A 545 -5.68 28.12 -14.31
C GLU A 545 -6.15 26.68 -14.00
N GLY A 546 -5.20 25.74 -13.95
CA GLY A 546 -5.50 24.32 -13.64
C GLY A 546 -5.78 23.44 -14.87
N GLN A 547 -5.71 24.00 -16.08
CA GLN A 547 -5.94 23.21 -17.30
C GLN A 547 -4.77 22.29 -17.66
N LEU A 548 -3.57 22.54 -17.13
CA LEU A 548 -2.37 21.72 -17.35
C LEU A 548 -1.66 21.47 -16.02
N GLU A 549 -1.60 20.23 -15.62
CA GLU A 549 -0.92 19.80 -14.38
C GLU A 549 0.10 18.70 -14.68
N PRO A 550 1.37 19.04 -14.91
CA PRO A 550 2.43 18.07 -15.02
C PRO A 550 2.95 17.65 -13.63
N ILE A 551 3.24 16.35 -13.48
CA ILE A 551 3.96 15.76 -12.36
C ILE A 551 5.12 14.97 -12.92
N LEU A 552 6.34 15.34 -12.54
CA LEU A 552 7.56 14.62 -12.88
C LEU A 552 8.21 14.12 -11.60
N ARG A 553 8.50 12.83 -11.54
CA ARG A 553 9.22 12.20 -10.43
C ARG A 553 10.44 11.45 -10.96
N VAL A 554 11.60 11.76 -10.44
CA VAL A 554 12.83 11.01 -10.66
C VAL A 554 13.23 10.40 -9.33
N GLU A 555 13.36 9.08 -9.30
CA GLU A 555 13.53 8.34 -8.06
C GLU A 555 14.69 7.37 -8.13
N GLY A 556 15.56 7.44 -7.13
CA GLY A 556 16.61 6.47 -6.89
C GLY A 556 16.22 5.50 -5.78
N VAL A 557 16.34 4.20 -6.02
CA VAL A 557 16.12 3.13 -5.04
C VAL A 557 17.41 2.38 -4.84
N ARG A 558 17.86 2.30 -3.58
CA ARG A 558 18.96 1.44 -3.16
C ARG A 558 18.44 0.26 -2.36
N ARG A 559 18.90 -0.93 -2.70
CA ARG A 559 18.67 -2.14 -1.93
C ARG A 559 20.03 -2.75 -1.57
N GLY A 560 20.26 -2.95 -0.29
CA GLY A 560 21.46 -3.64 0.23
C GLY A 560 21.43 -5.13 -0.05
N ARG A 561 22.43 -5.84 0.42
CA ARG A 561 22.48 -7.31 0.32
C ARG A 561 21.36 -7.95 1.10
N ALA A 562 20.73 -8.98 0.52
CA ALA A 562 19.71 -9.78 1.18
C ALA A 562 20.08 -11.27 1.13
N ARG A 563 19.84 -12.00 2.21
CA ARG A 563 19.99 -13.46 2.23
C ARG A 563 18.79 -14.11 1.59
N VAL A 564 19.03 -15.02 0.67
CA VAL A 564 18.02 -15.85 0.02
C VAL A 564 18.12 -17.25 0.60
N PHE A 565 16.98 -17.83 0.92
CA PHE A 565 16.92 -19.13 1.56
C PHE A 565 16.41 -20.18 0.57
N SER A 566 16.96 -21.38 0.68
CA SER A 566 16.42 -22.55 0.00
C SER A 566 15.12 -22.98 0.68
N ALA A 567 14.45 -23.85 0.03
CA ALA A 567 13.31 -24.56 0.54
C ALA A 567 13.52 -25.26 1.88
N ALA A 568 14.69 -25.78 2.12
CA ALA A 568 15.04 -26.39 3.40
C ALA A 568 15.33 -25.38 4.52
N GLY A 569 15.02 -24.09 4.31
CA GLY A 569 15.26 -23.03 5.31
C GLY A 569 16.74 -22.70 5.53
N GLN A 570 17.63 -23.16 4.66
CA GLN A 570 19.05 -22.87 4.73
C GLN A 570 19.41 -21.67 3.82
N PRO A 571 20.36 -20.81 4.23
CA PRO A 571 20.88 -19.77 3.35
C PRO A 571 21.43 -20.40 2.06
N SER A 572 20.83 -20.10 0.91
CA SER A 572 21.22 -20.69 -0.38
C SER A 572 22.03 -19.72 -1.22
N ALA A 573 21.74 -18.44 -1.13
CA ALA A 573 22.38 -17.41 -1.91
C ALA A 573 22.32 -16.04 -1.22
N THR A 574 23.01 -15.08 -1.78
CA THR A 574 22.92 -13.67 -1.36
C THR A 574 22.57 -12.84 -2.58
N ALA A 575 21.44 -12.16 -2.53
CA ALA A 575 21.10 -11.13 -3.52
C ALA A 575 22.10 -9.96 -3.39
N PRO A 576 22.68 -9.49 -4.50
CA PRO A 576 23.66 -8.42 -4.48
C PRO A 576 23.05 -7.08 -4.10
N VAL A 577 23.89 -6.08 -3.85
CA VAL A 577 23.45 -4.69 -3.77
C VAL A 577 22.96 -4.25 -5.14
N SER A 578 21.81 -3.60 -5.19
CA SER A 578 21.26 -3.06 -6.44
C SER A 578 20.88 -1.59 -6.30
N HIS A 579 20.86 -0.91 -7.43
CA HIS A 579 20.47 0.47 -7.57
C HIS A 579 19.50 0.60 -8.74
N ARG A 580 18.30 1.11 -8.49
CA ARG A 580 17.34 1.41 -9.56
C ARG A 580 17.15 2.91 -9.66
N LEU A 581 17.03 3.40 -10.88
CA LEU A 581 16.58 4.74 -11.18
C LEU A 581 15.25 4.62 -11.90
N ASN A 582 14.23 5.26 -11.38
CA ASN A 582 12.88 5.25 -11.93
C ASN A 582 12.50 6.66 -12.37
N LEU A 583 11.71 6.77 -13.43
CA LEU A 583 11.14 8.01 -13.92
C LEU A 583 9.63 7.83 -14.05
N SER A 584 8.87 8.78 -13.55
CA SER A 584 7.45 8.89 -13.87
C SER A 584 7.10 10.29 -14.32
N LEU A 585 6.29 10.37 -15.36
CA LEU A 585 5.73 11.60 -15.89
C LEU A 585 4.22 11.40 -16.03
N GLN A 586 3.45 12.27 -15.41
CA GLN A 586 2.00 12.35 -15.57
C GLN A 586 1.67 13.78 -16.00
N ILE A 587 0.79 13.93 -16.96
CA ILE A 587 0.36 15.23 -17.46
C ILE A 587 -1.16 15.20 -17.58
N ARG A 588 -1.84 15.97 -16.72
CA ARG A 588 -3.28 16.18 -16.84
C ARG A 588 -3.55 17.42 -17.67
N ILE A 589 -4.37 17.27 -18.68
CA ILE A 589 -4.86 18.33 -19.55
C ILE A 589 -6.38 18.22 -19.56
N LEU A 590 -7.08 19.11 -18.83
CA LEU A 590 -8.52 19.03 -18.63
C LEU A 590 -8.93 17.65 -18.07
N ASP A 591 -9.72 16.89 -18.83
CA ASP A 591 -10.24 15.57 -18.46
C ASP A 591 -9.38 14.40 -18.96
N VAL A 592 -8.26 14.71 -19.60
CA VAL A 592 -7.31 13.71 -20.12
C VAL A 592 -6.06 13.73 -19.29
N GLU A 593 -5.61 12.56 -18.87
CA GLU A 593 -4.33 12.35 -18.21
C GLU A 593 -3.46 11.43 -19.05
N ALA A 594 -2.30 11.90 -19.47
CA ALA A 594 -1.27 11.07 -20.10
C ALA A 594 -0.23 10.67 -19.06
N PHE A 595 0.25 9.43 -19.11
CA PHE A 595 1.26 8.93 -18.20
C PHE A 595 2.39 8.17 -18.91
N LEU A 596 3.57 8.21 -18.29
CA LEU A 596 4.73 7.41 -18.66
C LEU A 596 5.43 6.98 -17.36
N PHE A 597 5.59 5.67 -17.20
CA PHE A 597 6.36 5.07 -16.10
C PHE A 597 7.54 4.30 -16.67
N TRP A 598 8.73 4.61 -16.18
CA TRP A 598 9.97 3.97 -16.58
C TRP A 598 10.68 3.44 -15.33
N ASP A 599 10.56 2.16 -15.09
CA ASP A 599 11.21 1.45 -13.98
C ASP A 599 12.57 0.92 -14.43
N ASN A 600 13.56 1.01 -13.53
CA ASN A 600 14.94 0.58 -13.75
C ASN A 600 15.57 1.16 -15.06
N LEU A 601 15.55 2.49 -15.18
CA LEU A 601 16.09 3.24 -16.33
C LEU A 601 17.54 2.85 -16.66
N LEU A 602 18.36 2.55 -15.62
CA LEU A 602 19.76 2.16 -15.78
C LEU A 602 19.94 0.71 -16.22
N ALA A 603 18.86 -0.07 -16.30
CA ALA A 603 18.87 -1.49 -16.61
C ALA A 603 19.88 -2.28 -15.74
N ASP A 604 19.99 -1.93 -14.44
CA ASP A 604 20.91 -2.60 -13.51
C ASP A 604 20.57 -4.11 -13.43
N PRO A 605 21.46 -5.00 -13.89
CA PRO A 605 21.21 -6.44 -13.83
C PRO A 605 21.19 -7.00 -12.41
N ALA A 606 21.72 -6.26 -11.43
CA ALA A 606 21.65 -6.61 -10.02
C ALA A 606 20.30 -6.25 -9.38
N ALA A 607 19.41 -5.54 -10.09
CA ALA A 607 18.06 -5.22 -9.62
C ALA A 607 17.11 -6.43 -9.69
N ILE A 608 17.58 -7.56 -9.20
CA ILE A 608 16.84 -8.82 -9.04
C ILE A 608 16.66 -9.10 -7.56
N ASP A 609 15.47 -9.53 -7.21
CA ASP A 609 15.15 -9.86 -5.83
C ASP A 609 15.45 -11.34 -5.51
N LEU A 610 15.37 -12.18 -6.53
CA LEU A 610 15.62 -13.62 -6.43
C LEU A 610 16.76 -14.03 -7.37
N PRO A 611 17.88 -14.55 -6.86
CA PRO A 611 18.95 -15.13 -7.68
C PRO A 611 18.40 -16.22 -8.59
N GLY A 612 18.73 -16.15 -9.88
CA GLY A 612 18.22 -17.09 -10.89
C GLY A 612 16.88 -16.72 -11.52
N ALA A 613 16.17 -15.73 -11.00
CA ALA A 613 15.05 -15.12 -11.71
C ALA A 613 15.54 -14.30 -12.91
N PRO A 614 14.71 -14.12 -13.95
CA PRO A 614 15.06 -13.23 -15.05
C PRO A 614 15.44 -11.84 -14.51
N ALA A 615 16.56 -11.31 -14.98
CA ALA A 615 17.04 -10.00 -14.56
C ALA A 615 15.94 -8.95 -14.77
N GLY A 616 15.78 -8.06 -13.79
CA GLY A 616 14.88 -6.92 -13.90
C GLY A 616 15.31 -6.01 -15.04
N SER A 617 14.75 -6.25 -16.23
CA SER A 617 15.00 -5.38 -17.38
C SER A 617 14.35 -4.01 -17.15
N SER A 618 14.85 -3.00 -17.82
CA SER A 618 14.20 -1.71 -17.93
C SER A 618 12.77 -1.87 -18.46
N ARG A 619 11.78 -1.34 -17.73
CA ARG A 619 10.37 -1.44 -18.10
C ARG A 619 9.81 -0.06 -18.36
N ILE A 620 9.22 0.13 -19.53
CA ILE A 620 8.50 1.35 -19.89
C ILE A 620 7.05 0.98 -20.14
N VAL A 621 6.14 1.75 -19.53
CA VAL A 621 4.70 1.71 -19.82
C VAL A 621 4.21 3.14 -19.93
N TYR A 622 3.40 3.41 -20.95
CA TYR A 622 2.80 4.72 -21.18
C TYR A 622 1.36 4.57 -21.67
N GLY A 623 0.57 5.60 -21.44
CA GLY A 623 -0.83 5.54 -21.78
C GLY A 623 -1.57 6.84 -21.53
N ALA A 624 -2.89 6.76 -21.56
CA ALA A 624 -3.77 7.86 -21.24
C ALA A 624 -5.05 7.37 -20.56
N SER A 625 -5.58 8.21 -19.70
CA SER A 625 -6.86 8.06 -19.03
C SER A 625 -7.79 9.20 -19.43
N TRP A 626 -9.05 8.90 -19.68
CA TRP A 626 -10.10 9.85 -20.05
C TRP A 626 -11.25 9.78 -19.08
N ARG A 627 -11.66 10.95 -18.58
CA ARG A 627 -12.86 11.11 -17.75
C ARG A 627 -13.98 11.75 -18.57
N PHE A 628 -15.15 11.15 -18.48
CA PHE A 628 -16.36 11.67 -19.12
C PHE A 628 -17.41 11.94 -18.03
N ARG A 629 -17.97 13.14 -18.05
CA ARG A 629 -19.12 13.54 -17.24
C ARG A 629 -20.18 14.05 -18.21
N ASP A 630 -21.35 13.45 -18.21
CA ASP A 630 -22.48 13.83 -19.05
C ASP A 630 -23.44 14.73 -18.27
#